data_5e01d0e80452d1c4f2b6fb2ee5922344
#
_entry.id   5e01d0e80452d1c4f2b6fb2ee5922344
#
_cell.length_a   1.000
_cell.length_b   1.000
_cell.length_c   1.000
_cell.angle_alpha   90.00
_cell.angle_beta   90.00
_cell.angle_gamma   90.00
#
_symmetry.space_group_name_H-M   'P 1'
#
loop_
_entity.id
_entity.type
_entity.pdbx_description
1 polymer ?
#
loop_
_entity_poly.entity_id
_entity_poly.type
_entity_poly.pdbx_seq_one_letter_code
_entity_poly.pdbx_strand_id
1 'polypeptide(L)'
;EILRCLVGSEMCIRDRIKGAWSTASEAIGTCNANLKVVESSDFLSDEQMSLYTSEIRGIRAFWIYKMMDDWGNIPLVTDYADKELPACQPRQAVFDWLIKEVTEIAETCPGRENGYAKFTKGAAYTLLAKLYLNAEAWGVSCNNAYQMAAECCDKVMAMGYILEPDFKANFSLTNESSREAILAAPFSETDTDKDNRWQLMNRTLHYKDQLALSNGVSAWNGVCAQPEYVKLFSDDDPRKEATFLIGQMYNASTGEPIETDHGFLLNHTIDVTMLAGTEYDGTTWGAVNQHDGARCQKWPYSTTLTDAMGNDFHVFRYADVLLMKAEALLRSGGSASEATSLVNQVRERAFGDSNHNYATVTLDDILLERRLELSWEMHNRQDDIRFGVYDKGMWAASNCVRKTDAYLKLFPISQDAYQSNDKLTQNPGYPAFK
;
A
#
# COMPACT_ATOMS: atom_id res chain seq x y z
N GLU A 1 -5.04 -7.96 2.80
CA GLU A 1 -6.26 -7.60 2.04
C GLU A 1 -6.40 -8.42 0.76
N ILE A 2 -5.38 -8.47 -0.07
CA ILE A 2 -5.37 -9.28 -1.31
C ILE A 2 -5.52 -10.78 -0.98
N LEU A 3 -4.92 -11.27 0.10
CA LEU A 3 -5.04 -12.66 0.56
C LEU A 3 -6.50 -13.06 0.86
N ARG A 4 -7.36 -12.15 1.23
CA ARG A 4 -8.78 -12.46 1.47
C ARG A 4 -9.58 -12.60 0.18
N CYS A 5 -9.19 -11.88 -0.87
CA CYS A 5 -9.71 -12.13 -2.22
C CYS A 5 -9.15 -13.43 -2.81
N LEU A 6 -8.00 -13.91 -2.32
CA LEU A 6 -7.42 -15.19 -2.69
C LEU A 6 -8.22 -16.38 -2.15
N VAL A 7 -9.15 -16.15 -1.26
CA VAL A 7 -9.88 -17.22 -0.59
C VAL A 7 -11.37 -17.28 -1.02
N GLY A 8 -11.87 -16.27 -1.67
CA GLY A 8 -13.24 -16.24 -2.19
C GLY A 8 -13.27 -16.38 -3.70
N SER A 9 -13.36 -17.59 -4.19
CA SER A 9 -13.38 -18.02 -5.59
C SER A 9 -12.13 -17.66 -6.41
N GLU A 10 -11.63 -18.59 -7.19
CA GLU A 10 -10.56 -18.38 -8.18
C GLU A 10 -10.86 -17.20 -9.13
N MET A 11 -12.13 -16.85 -9.31
CA MET A 11 -12.57 -15.71 -10.13
C MET A 11 -12.20 -14.35 -9.50
N CYS A 12 -12.42 -14.12 -8.20
CA CYS A 12 -12.14 -12.81 -7.61
C CYS A 12 -10.64 -12.47 -7.55
N ILE A 13 -9.79 -13.46 -7.31
CA ILE A 13 -8.34 -13.32 -7.36
C ILE A 13 -7.91 -12.99 -8.78
N ARG A 14 -8.37 -13.79 -9.73
CA ARG A 14 -7.99 -13.69 -11.13
C ARG A 14 -8.34 -12.32 -11.70
N ASP A 15 -9.53 -11.82 -11.41
CA ASP A 15 -10.00 -10.54 -11.97
C ASP A 15 -9.32 -9.33 -11.35
N ARG A 16 -9.06 -9.33 -10.04
CA ARG A 16 -8.40 -8.21 -9.36
C ARG A 16 -6.91 -8.14 -9.64
N ILE A 17 -6.21 -9.27 -9.64
CA ILE A 17 -4.80 -9.34 -10.01
C ILE A 17 -4.62 -9.02 -11.50
N LYS A 18 -5.53 -9.50 -12.36
CA LYS A 18 -5.61 -9.10 -13.76
C LYS A 18 -5.77 -7.58 -13.90
N GLY A 19 -6.72 -6.98 -13.16
CA GLY A 19 -6.93 -5.54 -13.14
C GLY A 19 -5.67 -4.78 -12.72
N ALA A 20 -5.00 -5.21 -11.66
CA ALA A 20 -3.74 -4.59 -11.21
C ALA A 20 -2.62 -4.67 -12.25
N TRP A 21 -2.47 -5.83 -12.93
CA TRP A 21 -1.52 -6.00 -14.04
C TRP A 21 -1.84 -5.05 -15.20
N SER A 22 -3.11 -5.00 -15.64
CA SER A 22 -3.54 -4.14 -16.74
C SER A 22 -3.32 -2.67 -16.41
N THR A 23 -3.76 -2.22 -15.22
CA THR A 23 -3.57 -0.83 -14.78
C THR A 23 -2.11 -0.42 -14.75
N ALA A 24 -1.22 -1.26 -14.21
CA ALA A 24 0.20 -0.97 -14.17
C ALA A 24 0.81 -0.92 -15.59
N SER A 25 0.42 -1.85 -16.46
CA SER A 25 0.88 -1.88 -17.86
C SER A 25 0.39 -0.66 -18.65
N GLU A 26 -0.85 -0.26 -18.47
CA GLU A 26 -1.44 0.94 -19.09
C GLU A 26 -0.77 2.22 -18.60
N ALA A 27 -0.50 2.32 -17.29
CA ALA A 27 0.22 3.45 -16.71
C ALA A 27 1.64 3.59 -17.28
N ILE A 28 2.38 2.48 -17.41
CA ILE A 28 3.71 2.47 -18.03
C ILE A 28 3.61 2.89 -19.51
N GLY A 29 2.66 2.35 -20.25
CA GLY A 29 2.41 2.71 -21.64
C GLY A 29 2.07 4.19 -21.82
N THR A 30 1.22 4.73 -20.96
CA THR A 30 0.85 6.14 -20.92
C THR A 30 2.06 7.03 -20.62
N CYS A 31 2.90 6.64 -19.66
CA CYS A 31 4.15 7.36 -19.39
C CYS A 31 5.07 7.38 -20.60
N ASN A 32 5.26 6.24 -21.29
CA ASN A 32 6.08 6.18 -22.49
C ASN A 32 5.53 7.06 -23.63
N ALA A 33 4.20 7.06 -23.82
CA ALA A 33 3.56 7.92 -24.81
C ALA A 33 3.75 9.41 -24.49
N ASN A 34 3.54 9.80 -23.24
CA ASN A 34 3.69 11.19 -22.79
C ASN A 34 5.15 11.66 -22.85
N LEU A 35 6.12 10.81 -22.52
CA LEU A 35 7.54 11.12 -22.71
C LEU A 35 7.83 11.46 -24.17
N LYS A 36 7.29 10.68 -25.11
CA LYS A 36 7.45 10.97 -26.54
C LYS A 36 6.86 12.31 -26.96
N VAL A 37 5.71 12.67 -26.40
CA VAL A 37 5.06 13.98 -26.65
C VAL A 37 5.91 15.12 -26.11
N VAL A 38 6.41 15.00 -24.87
CA VAL A 38 7.26 16.01 -24.22
C VAL A 38 8.55 16.21 -25.03
N GLU A 39 9.26 15.12 -25.39
CA GLU A 39 10.50 15.15 -26.16
C GLU A 39 10.36 15.78 -27.54
N SER A 40 9.19 15.67 -28.17
CA SER A 40 8.90 16.21 -29.50
C SER A 40 8.20 17.58 -29.48
N SER A 41 8.09 18.20 -28.33
CA SER A 41 7.34 19.49 -28.18
C SER A 41 8.21 20.68 -28.53
N ASP A 42 7.76 21.47 -29.48
CA ASP A 42 8.38 22.77 -29.85
C ASP A 42 7.89 23.93 -28.97
N PHE A 43 6.94 23.67 -28.05
CA PHE A 43 6.30 24.70 -27.24
C PHE A 43 6.80 24.77 -25.79
N LEU A 44 7.50 23.76 -25.34
CA LEU A 44 8.01 23.68 -23.97
C LEU A 44 9.39 24.34 -23.89
N SER A 45 9.63 25.09 -22.82
CA SER A 45 10.99 25.51 -22.48
C SER A 45 11.84 24.31 -22.02
N ASP A 46 13.16 24.41 -22.07
CA ASP A 46 14.08 23.38 -21.58
C ASP A 46 13.81 23.02 -20.12
N GLU A 47 13.45 24.00 -19.27
CA GLU A 47 13.09 23.80 -17.88
C GLU A 47 11.80 23.01 -17.73
N GLN A 48 10.76 23.36 -18.51
CA GLN A 48 9.48 22.65 -18.52
C GLN A 48 9.66 21.21 -19.04
N MET A 49 10.45 21.04 -20.09
CA MET A 49 10.76 19.74 -20.65
C MET A 49 11.49 18.86 -19.64
N SER A 50 12.50 19.40 -18.94
CA SER A 50 13.23 18.69 -17.89
C SER A 50 12.31 18.30 -16.72
N LEU A 51 11.43 19.23 -16.28
CA LEU A 51 10.48 19.00 -15.22
C LEU A 51 9.50 17.87 -15.58
N TYR A 52 8.78 17.98 -16.69
CA TYR A 52 7.80 16.96 -17.08
C TYR A 52 8.45 15.61 -17.38
N THR A 53 9.63 15.61 -18.00
CA THR A 53 10.38 14.36 -18.24
C THR A 53 10.72 13.65 -16.92
N SER A 54 11.21 14.38 -15.92
CA SER A 54 11.59 13.79 -14.63
C SER A 54 10.36 13.27 -13.86
N GLU A 55 9.25 14.00 -13.86
CA GLU A 55 8.00 13.57 -13.22
C GLU A 55 7.45 12.28 -13.88
N ILE A 56 7.34 12.27 -15.21
CA ILE A 56 6.78 11.13 -15.95
C ILE A 56 7.68 9.90 -15.82
N ARG A 57 9.01 10.07 -15.91
CA ARG A 57 9.97 8.99 -15.67
C ARG A 57 9.84 8.43 -14.26
N GLY A 58 9.64 9.30 -13.26
CA GLY A 58 9.45 8.92 -11.87
C GLY A 58 8.20 8.09 -11.64
N ILE A 59 7.07 8.50 -12.21
CA ILE A 59 5.80 7.75 -12.14
C ILE A 59 5.94 6.41 -12.88
N ARG A 60 6.58 6.38 -14.05
CA ARG A 60 6.88 5.13 -14.78
C ARG A 60 7.73 4.18 -13.94
N ALA A 61 8.79 4.68 -13.32
CA ALA A 61 9.66 3.88 -12.45
C ALA A 61 8.90 3.32 -11.25
N PHE A 62 7.99 4.10 -10.64
CA PHE A 62 7.13 3.63 -9.56
C PHE A 62 6.24 2.45 -10.01
N TRP A 63 5.60 2.51 -11.18
CA TRP A 63 4.77 1.41 -11.68
C TRP A 63 5.59 0.17 -12.03
N ILE A 64 6.78 0.35 -12.63
CA ILE A 64 7.71 -0.77 -12.90
C ILE A 64 8.18 -1.41 -11.57
N TYR A 65 8.50 -0.59 -10.55
CA TYR A 65 8.81 -1.09 -9.21
C TYR A 65 7.66 -1.90 -8.63
N LYS A 66 6.42 -1.41 -8.71
CA LYS A 66 5.25 -2.15 -8.22
C LYS A 66 5.04 -3.47 -8.95
N MET A 67 5.18 -3.48 -10.27
CA MET A 67 5.11 -4.72 -11.04
C MET A 67 6.22 -5.70 -10.66
N MET A 68 7.45 -5.22 -10.51
CA MET A 68 8.58 -6.07 -10.10
C MET A 68 8.38 -6.64 -8.69
N ASP A 69 7.86 -5.85 -7.75
CA ASP A 69 7.56 -6.33 -6.39
C ASP A 69 6.49 -7.43 -6.40
N ASP A 70 5.41 -7.21 -7.15
CA ASP A 70 4.24 -8.07 -7.13
C ASP A 70 4.40 -9.33 -8.00
N TRP A 71 5.04 -9.24 -9.17
CA TRP A 71 5.16 -10.38 -10.13
C TRP A 71 6.59 -10.90 -10.34
N GLY A 72 7.60 -10.23 -9.85
CA GLY A 72 8.99 -10.68 -9.97
C GLY A 72 9.57 -10.38 -11.34
N ASN A 73 9.61 -11.39 -12.22
CA ASN A 73 10.04 -11.21 -13.61
C ASN A 73 8.91 -10.56 -14.42
N ILE A 74 9.19 -9.43 -15.04
CA ILE A 74 8.19 -8.63 -15.76
C ILE A 74 8.73 -8.14 -17.11
N PRO A 75 7.86 -7.82 -18.06
CA PRO A 75 8.28 -7.04 -19.24
C PRO A 75 8.81 -5.67 -18.82
N LEU A 76 9.96 -5.30 -19.38
CA LEU A 76 10.53 -3.97 -19.19
C LEU A 76 10.40 -3.18 -20.50
N VAL A 77 9.36 -2.36 -20.59
CA VAL A 77 9.04 -1.54 -21.75
C VAL A 77 9.29 -0.07 -21.42
N THR A 78 10.27 0.52 -22.06
CA THR A 78 10.71 1.90 -21.79
C THR A 78 10.65 2.83 -23.00
N ASP A 79 10.36 2.29 -24.18
CA ASP A 79 10.22 3.04 -25.43
C ASP A 79 8.82 2.83 -26.02
N TYR A 80 8.14 3.94 -26.33
CA TYR A 80 6.86 3.92 -27.02
C TYR A 80 6.94 3.41 -28.47
N ALA A 81 8.12 3.54 -29.09
CA ALA A 81 8.35 3.09 -30.46
C ALA A 81 8.48 1.57 -30.59
N ASP A 82 8.75 0.86 -29.50
CA ASP A 82 8.86 -0.59 -29.52
C ASP A 82 7.50 -1.23 -29.81
N LYS A 83 7.43 -1.98 -30.91
CA LYS A 83 6.20 -2.64 -31.38
C LYS A 83 6.21 -4.14 -31.13
N GLU A 84 7.32 -4.69 -30.68
CA GLU A 84 7.42 -6.11 -30.39
C GLU A 84 6.79 -6.44 -29.04
N LEU A 85 6.13 -7.59 -28.95
CA LEU A 85 5.66 -8.12 -27.66
C LEU A 85 6.87 -8.43 -26.77
N PRO A 86 6.98 -7.79 -25.59
CA PRO A 86 8.16 -7.95 -24.75
C PRO A 86 8.10 -9.26 -23.95
N ALA A 87 9.24 -9.96 -23.86
CA ALA A 87 9.40 -11.06 -22.91
C ALA A 87 9.64 -10.53 -21.48
N CYS A 88 9.30 -11.36 -20.48
CA CYS A 88 9.67 -11.06 -19.10
C CYS A 88 11.20 -10.97 -18.98
N GLN A 89 11.68 -9.89 -18.37
CA GLN A 89 13.07 -9.73 -17.98
C GLN A 89 13.29 -10.32 -16.58
N PRO A 90 14.47 -10.88 -16.29
CA PRO A 90 14.82 -11.28 -14.93
C PRO A 90 14.67 -10.11 -13.94
N ARG A 91 14.19 -10.39 -12.73
CA ARG A 91 14.01 -9.36 -11.67
C ARG A 91 15.31 -8.56 -11.45
N GLN A 92 16.48 -9.19 -11.52
CA GLN A 92 17.76 -8.50 -11.42
C GLN A 92 17.91 -7.41 -12.48
N ALA A 93 17.61 -7.70 -13.72
CA ALA A 93 17.75 -6.72 -14.81
C ALA A 93 16.78 -5.54 -14.64
N VAL A 94 15.55 -5.81 -14.16
CA VAL A 94 14.56 -4.77 -13.85
C VAL A 94 15.03 -3.92 -12.67
N PHE A 95 15.56 -4.55 -11.64
CA PHE A 95 16.12 -3.86 -10.47
C PHE A 95 17.31 -2.94 -10.86
N ASP A 96 18.26 -3.45 -11.62
CA ASP A 96 19.42 -2.69 -12.06
C ASP A 96 19.01 -1.47 -12.92
N TRP A 97 18.03 -1.66 -13.78
CA TRP A 97 17.45 -0.57 -14.56
C TRP A 97 16.77 0.46 -13.64
N LEU A 98 15.96 0.02 -12.66
CA LEU A 98 15.29 0.92 -11.71
C LEU A 98 16.29 1.74 -10.90
N ILE A 99 17.36 1.13 -10.38
CA ILE A 99 18.39 1.85 -9.62
C ILE A 99 19.01 2.94 -10.49
N LYS A 100 19.39 2.62 -11.73
CA LYS A 100 19.96 3.61 -12.65
C LYS A 100 18.98 4.74 -12.96
N GLU A 101 17.77 4.38 -13.39
CA GLU A 101 16.72 5.33 -13.78
C GLU A 101 16.35 6.29 -12.65
N VAL A 102 16.08 5.74 -11.47
CA VAL A 102 15.65 6.56 -10.32
C VAL A 102 16.80 7.41 -9.76
N THR A 103 18.06 6.95 -9.87
CA THR A 103 19.23 7.76 -9.51
C THR A 103 19.35 8.98 -10.42
N GLU A 104 19.23 8.80 -11.73
CA GLU A 104 19.25 9.93 -12.69
C GLU A 104 18.09 10.90 -12.42
N ILE A 105 16.89 10.38 -12.15
CA ILE A 105 15.72 11.21 -11.80
C ILE A 105 15.99 12.01 -10.51
N ALA A 106 16.57 11.41 -9.48
CA ALA A 106 16.88 12.08 -8.23
C ALA A 106 17.87 13.25 -8.38
N GLU A 107 18.71 13.23 -9.41
CA GLU A 107 19.64 14.33 -9.72
C GLU A 107 18.92 15.52 -10.39
N THR A 108 17.95 15.24 -11.25
CA THR A 108 17.29 16.24 -12.11
C THR A 108 15.94 16.72 -11.60
N CYS A 109 15.27 15.89 -10.79
CA CYS A 109 13.94 16.16 -10.28
C CYS A 109 13.95 17.35 -9.30
N PRO A 110 12.95 18.25 -9.36
CA PRO A 110 12.83 19.34 -8.39
C PRO A 110 12.55 18.81 -6.97
N GLY A 111 12.78 19.65 -5.99
CA GLY A 111 12.47 19.36 -4.60
C GLY A 111 10.98 19.52 -4.28
N ARG A 112 10.68 19.56 -2.98
CA ARG A 112 9.31 19.69 -2.45
C ARG A 112 8.59 20.98 -2.91
N GLU A 113 9.33 22.01 -3.27
CA GLU A 113 8.83 23.28 -3.80
C GLU A 113 8.04 23.14 -5.11
N ASN A 114 8.18 22.02 -5.82
CA ASN A 114 7.39 21.74 -7.04
C ASN A 114 5.90 21.51 -6.77
N GLY A 115 5.54 21.31 -5.52
CA GLY A 115 4.15 21.19 -5.09
C GLY A 115 3.75 19.79 -4.63
N TYR A 116 2.54 19.73 -4.10
CA TYR A 116 1.92 18.52 -3.60
C TYR A 116 1.52 17.57 -4.75
N ALA A 117 1.50 16.26 -4.46
CA ALA A 117 1.13 15.19 -5.41
C ALA A 117 1.99 15.13 -6.69
N LYS A 118 3.20 15.68 -6.63
CA LYS A 118 4.19 15.64 -7.72
C LYS A 118 5.27 14.62 -7.39
N PHE A 119 5.84 14.02 -8.44
CA PHE A 119 7.02 13.16 -8.26
C PHE A 119 8.24 14.07 -8.08
N THR A 120 8.73 14.15 -6.86
CA THR A 120 9.80 15.05 -6.45
C THR A 120 11.09 14.29 -6.12
N LYS A 121 12.17 15.02 -5.89
CA LYS A 121 13.43 14.46 -5.37
C LYS A 121 13.23 13.61 -4.11
N GLY A 122 12.32 14.03 -3.22
CA GLY A 122 11.94 13.24 -2.04
C GLY A 122 11.32 11.89 -2.41
N ALA A 123 10.42 11.86 -3.39
CA ALA A 123 9.82 10.63 -3.90
C ALA A 123 10.88 9.71 -4.55
N ALA A 124 11.82 10.27 -5.32
CA ALA A 124 12.91 9.51 -5.94
C ALA A 124 13.81 8.83 -4.90
N TYR A 125 14.28 9.57 -3.89
CA TYR A 125 15.11 8.96 -2.84
C TYR A 125 14.33 7.98 -1.96
N THR A 126 13.04 8.21 -1.70
CA THR A 126 12.20 7.24 -0.99
C THR A 126 12.04 5.94 -1.81
N LEU A 127 11.86 6.05 -3.12
CA LEU A 127 11.79 4.88 -3.99
C LEU A 127 13.13 4.13 -4.05
N LEU A 128 14.27 4.83 -4.11
CA LEU A 128 15.61 4.23 -4.01
C LEU A 128 15.79 3.50 -2.67
N ALA A 129 15.38 4.12 -1.55
CA ALA A 129 15.44 3.49 -0.24
C ALA A 129 14.63 2.18 -0.20
N LYS A 130 13.42 2.16 -0.78
CA LYS A 130 12.59 0.94 -0.89
C LYS A 130 13.24 -0.12 -1.79
N LEU A 131 13.83 0.26 -2.90
CA LEU A 131 14.55 -0.65 -3.79
C LEU A 131 15.72 -1.32 -3.07
N TYR A 132 16.58 -0.53 -2.44
CA TYR A 132 17.73 -1.06 -1.71
C TYR A 132 17.32 -1.91 -0.50
N LEU A 133 16.34 -1.46 0.28
CA LEU A 133 15.89 -2.16 1.49
C LEU A 133 15.32 -3.56 1.18
N ASN A 134 14.69 -3.73 0.04
CA ASN A 134 14.05 -4.99 -0.36
C ASN A 134 14.93 -5.88 -1.26
N ALA A 135 16.13 -5.46 -1.66
CA ALA A 135 16.99 -6.18 -2.60
C ALA A 135 17.23 -7.65 -2.20
N GLU A 136 17.61 -7.89 -0.93
CA GLU A 136 17.84 -9.25 -0.41
C GLU A 136 16.56 -10.10 -0.43
N ALA A 137 15.44 -9.56 -0.02
CA ALA A 137 14.14 -10.25 -0.01
C ALA A 137 13.67 -10.65 -1.41
N TRP A 138 14.04 -9.88 -2.42
CA TRP A 138 13.77 -10.19 -3.82
C TRP A 138 14.78 -11.16 -4.45
N GLY A 139 15.87 -11.47 -3.74
CA GLY A 139 16.94 -12.34 -4.24
C GLY A 139 17.77 -11.67 -5.34
N VAL A 140 17.84 -10.34 -5.37
CA VAL A 140 18.69 -9.59 -6.29
C VAL A 140 20.02 -9.24 -5.64
N SER A 141 21.10 -9.28 -6.43
CA SER A 141 22.44 -8.92 -5.95
C SER A 141 22.59 -7.41 -5.91
N CYS A 142 22.87 -6.87 -4.73
CA CYS A 142 23.16 -5.46 -4.54
C CYS A 142 24.12 -5.30 -3.36
N ASN A 143 25.33 -4.82 -3.62
CA ASN A 143 26.31 -4.61 -2.55
C ASN A 143 25.90 -3.44 -1.65
N ASN A 144 26.08 -3.62 -0.34
CA ASN A 144 25.76 -2.58 0.66
C ASN A 144 24.32 -2.03 0.61
N ALA A 145 23.37 -2.85 0.15
CA ALA A 145 21.99 -2.41 -0.09
C ALA A 145 21.38 -1.70 1.13
N TYR A 146 21.50 -2.24 2.32
CA TYR A 146 20.97 -1.63 3.55
C TYR A 146 21.64 -0.29 3.88
N GLN A 147 22.95 -0.18 3.66
CA GLN A 147 23.65 1.09 3.86
C GLN A 147 23.15 2.13 2.84
N MET A 148 23.01 1.76 1.56
CA MET A 148 22.47 2.63 0.53
C MET A 148 21.03 3.05 0.83
N ALA A 149 20.22 2.17 1.41
CA ALA A 149 18.86 2.50 1.85
C ALA A 149 18.88 3.57 2.96
N ALA A 150 19.75 3.43 3.97
CA ALA A 150 19.89 4.41 5.03
C ALA A 150 20.34 5.78 4.50
N GLU A 151 21.33 5.82 3.60
CA GLU A 151 21.81 7.04 2.94
C GLU A 151 20.72 7.75 2.13
N CYS A 152 19.86 6.99 1.43
CA CYS A 152 18.71 7.55 0.73
C CYS A 152 17.69 8.15 1.69
N CYS A 153 17.41 7.48 2.83
CA CYS A 153 16.56 8.03 3.87
C CYS A 153 17.13 9.33 4.46
N ASP A 154 18.46 9.41 4.70
CA ASP A 154 19.10 10.64 5.15
C ASP A 154 18.86 11.82 4.22
N LYS A 155 18.94 11.58 2.92
CA LYS A 155 18.66 12.62 1.91
C LYS A 155 17.22 13.11 2.00
N VAL A 156 16.24 12.20 2.19
CA VAL A 156 14.84 12.59 2.39
C VAL A 156 14.64 13.36 3.69
N MET A 157 15.25 12.91 4.79
CA MET A 157 15.17 13.58 6.10
C MET A 157 15.72 15.01 6.06
N ALA A 158 16.72 15.26 5.22
CA ALA A 158 17.30 16.58 5.02
C ALA A 158 16.40 17.55 4.20
N MET A 159 15.28 17.08 3.62
CA MET A 159 14.39 17.88 2.77
C MET A 159 13.25 18.58 3.51
N GLY A 160 13.24 18.52 4.86
CA GLY A 160 12.28 19.26 5.68
C GLY A 160 10.88 18.62 5.77
N TYR A 161 10.74 17.33 5.46
CA TYR A 161 9.56 16.57 5.86
C TYR A 161 9.56 16.40 7.38
N ILE A 162 8.38 16.42 7.99
CA ILE A 162 8.24 16.26 9.44
C ILE A 162 7.02 15.41 9.75
N LEU A 163 7.05 14.68 10.88
CA LEU A 163 5.88 14.00 11.41
C LEU A 163 4.79 15.01 11.76
N GLU A 164 3.56 14.77 11.31
CA GLU A 164 2.42 15.54 11.78
C GLU A 164 2.21 15.28 13.27
N PRO A 165 1.99 16.33 14.09
CA PRO A 165 1.77 16.14 15.52
C PRO A 165 0.56 15.25 15.84
N ASP A 166 -0.48 15.32 15.02
CA ASP A 166 -1.65 14.43 15.10
C ASP A 166 -1.56 13.37 13.98
N PHE A 167 -1.55 12.11 14.38
CA PHE A 167 -1.59 10.98 13.46
C PHE A 167 -2.74 11.07 12.44
N LYS A 168 -3.92 11.50 12.89
CA LYS A 168 -5.14 11.57 12.08
C LYS A 168 -5.05 12.64 10.99
N ALA A 169 -4.21 13.65 11.16
CA ALA A 169 -4.05 14.71 10.16
C ALA A 169 -3.60 14.18 8.79
N ASN A 170 -2.81 13.10 8.77
CA ASN A 170 -2.35 12.45 7.54
C ASN A 170 -3.47 11.83 6.70
N PHE A 171 -4.64 11.61 7.29
CA PHE A 171 -5.75 10.88 6.67
C PHE A 171 -7.04 11.70 6.63
N SER A 172 -7.01 12.94 7.07
CA SER A 172 -8.18 13.83 7.14
C SER A 172 -8.79 14.08 5.76
N LEU A 173 -9.95 14.72 5.72
CA LEU A 173 -10.62 15.11 4.46
C LEU A 173 -9.86 16.22 3.70
N THR A 174 -8.87 16.84 4.34
CA THR A 174 -8.03 17.91 3.80
C THR A 174 -6.55 17.59 4.01
N ASN A 175 -6.19 16.31 3.79
CA ASN A 175 -4.85 15.81 4.08
C ASN A 175 -3.79 16.18 3.03
N GLU A 176 -4.15 16.92 1.98
CA GLU A 176 -3.21 17.57 1.06
C GLU A 176 -2.27 18.56 1.75
N SER A 177 -2.63 19.03 2.94
CA SER A 177 -1.80 19.92 3.75
C SER A 177 -0.74 19.20 4.60
N SER A 178 -0.75 17.86 4.63
CA SER A 178 0.17 17.07 5.45
C SER A 178 1.63 17.30 5.05
N ARG A 179 2.44 17.59 6.07
CA ARG A 179 3.89 17.78 5.93
C ARG A 179 4.67 16.44 5.91
N GLU A 180 4.00 15.33 6.19
CA GLU A 180 4.54 13.99 6.01
C GLU A 180 4.46 13.50 4.56
N ALA A 181 3.54 14.01 3.75
CA ALA A 181 3.31 13.55 2.39
C ALA A 181 4.57 13.79 1.51
N ILE A 182 5.12 12.71 0.96
CA ILE A 182 6.27 12.71 0.04
C ILE A 182 5.79 12.48 -1.38
N LEU A 183 4.91 11.51 -1.56
CA LEU A 183 4.19 11.23 -2.81
C LEU A 183 2.76 10.87 -2.46
N ALA A 184 1.80 11.54 -3.07
CA ALA A 184 0.38 11.30 -2.86
C ALA A 184 -0.34 11.02 -4.20
N ALA A 185 -1.37 10.20 -4.14
CA ALA A 185 -2.39 10.10 -5.18
C ALA A 185 -3.57 10.98 -4.75
N PRO A 186 -3.81 12.10 -5.44
CA PRO A 186 -4.90 13.01 -5.11
C PRO A 186 -6.24 12.48 -5.58
N PHE A 187 -7.26 12.66 -4.75
CA PHE A 187 -8.64 12.26 -5.03
C PHE A 187 -9.61 13.40 -4.73
N SER A 188 -10.82 13.32 -5.28
CA SER A 188 -11.88 14.28 -5.05
C SER A 188 -13.23 13.59 -4.99
N GLU A 189 -14.09 13.97 -4.04
CA GLU A 189 -15.47 13.48 -3.96
C GLU A 189 -16.34 13.96 -5.14
N THR A 190 -15.95 15.06 -5.77
CA THR A 190 -16.70 15.69 -6.85
C THR A 190 -16.20 15.31 -8.24
N ASP A 191 -15.10 14.59 -8.32
CA ASP A 191 -14.59 14.12 -9.59
C ASP A 191 -15.53 13.03 -10.15
N THR A 192 -16.05 13.28 -11.34
CA THR A 192 -16.95 12.37 -12.03
C THR A 192 -16.21 11.35 -12.89
N ASP A 193 -14.89 11.43 -12.98
CA ASP A 193 -14.08 10.46 -13.70
C ASP A 193 -14.15 9.11 -13.00
N LYS A 194 -14.74 8.14 -13.68
CA LYS A 194 -14.93 6.80 -13.13
C LYS A 194 -13.63 6.06 -12.87
N ASP A 195 -12.54 6.47 -13.49
CA ASP A 195 -11.25 5.81 -13.39
C ASP A 195 -10.42 6.35 -12.21
N ASN A 196 -10.77 7.52 -11.65
CA ASN A 196 -10.12 8.13 -10.48
C ASN A 196 -10.97 8.02 -9.20
N ARG A 197 -11.40 6.80 -8.85
CA ARG A 197 -12.25 6.55 -7.69
C ARG A 197 -11.52 5.86 -6.55
N TRP A 198 -11.44 6.54 -5.41
CA TRP A 198 -11.00 5.99 -4.16
C TRP A 198 -12.19 5.42 -3.38
N GLN A 199 -12.31 4.09 -3.36
CA GLN A 199 -13.48 3.38 -2.83
C GLN A 199 -13.13 2.41 -1.69
N LEU A 200 -12.17 2.72 -0.83
CA LEU A 200 -11.79 1.84 0.29
C LEU A 200 -12.98 1.59 1.23
N MET A 201 -13.76 2.62 1.51
CA MET A 201 -14.94 2.53 2.37
C MET A 201 -15.98 1.54 1.83
N ASN A 202 -16.30 1.60 0.53
CA ASN A 202 -17.27 0.68 -0.07
C ASN A 202 -16.84 -0.78 0.12
N ARG A 203 -15.53 -1.03 0.12
CA ARG A 203 -14.98 -2.38 0.25
C ARG A 203 -14.94 -2.87 1.69
N THR A 204 -14.80 -1.98 2.67
CA THR A 204 -14.58 -2.34 4.07
C THR A 204 -15.84 -2.22 4.91
N LEU A 205 -16.70 -1.25 4.67
CA LEU A 205 -17.90 -1.01 5.46
C LEU A 205 -19.00 -2.05 5.19
N HIS A 206 -19.81 -2.29 6.21
CA HIS A 206 -21.05 -3.07 6.08
C HIS A 206 -22.15 -2.25 5.37
N TYR A 207 -23.11 -2.92 4.75
CA TYR A 207 -24.20 -2.30 3.97
C TYR A 207 -24.98 -1.22 4.73
N LYS A 208 -25.03 -1.30 6.07
CA LYS A 208 -25.78 -0.37 6.92
C LYS A 208 -24.92 0.62 7.68
N ASP A 209 -23.59 0.59 7.53
CA ASP A 209 -22.71 1.56 8.19
C ASP A 209 -23.00 3.00 7.79
N GLN A 210 -23.57 3.22 6.59
CA GLN A 210 -24.05 4.54 6.16
C GLN A 210 -25.03 5.19 7.14
N LEU A 211 -25.80 4.40 7.89
CA LEU A 211 -26.72 4.93 8.90
C LEU A 211 -25.97 5.49 10.11
N ALA A 212 -24.85 4.89 10.50
CA ALA A 212 -24.00 5.39 11.56
C ALA A 212 -23.17 6.58 11.12
N LEU A 213 -22.73 6.58 9.85
CA LEU A 213 -21.89 7.63 9.28
C LEU A 213 -22.70 8.82 8.73
N SER A 214 -24.03 8.69 8.68
CA SER A 214 -24.93 9.71 8.16
C SER A 214 -24.59 10.19 6.75
N ASN A 215 -24.26 9.25 5.84
CA ASN A 215 -23.92 9.54 4.44
C ASN A 215 -24.64 8.60 3.46
N GLY A 216 -24.43 8.81 2.16
CA GLY A 216 -25.08 8.05 1.08
C GLY A 216 -24.29 6.87 0.54
N VAL A 217 -23.29 6.35 1.28
CA VAL A 217 -22.41 5.30 0.81
C VAL A 217 -23.14 4.00 0.55
N SER A 218 -22.92 3.41 -0.62
CA SER A 218 -23.31 2.03 -0.94
C SER A 218 -22.16 1.08 -0.66
N ALA A 219 -22.01 0.64 0.59
CA ALA A 219 -20.95 -0.25 1.01
C ALA A 219 -21.17 -1.70 0.55
N TRP A 220 -20.08 -2.45 0.35
CA TRP A 220 -20.11 -3.80 -0.23
C TRP A 220 -19.79 -4.92 0.75
N ASN A 221 -19.41 -4.57 1.97
CA ASN A 221 -19.03 -5.54 3.02
C ASN A 221 -17.99 -6.57 2.56
N GLY A 222 -17.00 -6.11 1.78
CA GLY A 222 -16.08 -7.02 1.07
C GLY A 222 -14.92 -7.51 1.91
N VAL A 223 -14.35 -6.70 2.79
CA VAL A 223 -13.17 -7.03 3.60
C VAL A 223 -13.23 -6.41 4.99
N CYS A 224 -12.61 -7.09 5.96
CA CYS A 224 -12.33 -6.56 7.29
C CYS A 224 -10.88 -6.85 7.68
N ALA A 225 -10.39 -6.27 8.77
CA ALA A 225 -9.09 -6.59 9.30
C ALA A 225 -9.02 -8.03 9.82
N GLN A 226 -7.85 -8.65 9.75
CA GLN A 226 -7.59 -9.94 10.36
C GLN A 226 -7.57 -9.78 11.90
N PRO A 227 -8.20 -10.69 12.67
CA PRO A 227 -8.21 -10.63 14.13
C PRO A 227 -6.83 -10.47 14.75
N GLU A 228 -5.85 -11.28 14.31
CA GLU A 228 -4.50 -11.28 14.83
C GLU A 228 -3.75 -9.97 14.55
N TYR A 229 -4.12 -9.29 13.47
CA TYR A 229 -3.56 -7.98 13.15
C TYR A 229 -4.10 -6.89 14.08
N VAL A 230 -5.41 -6.88 14.33
CA VAL A 230 -6.03 -5.90 15.25
C VAL A 230 -5.49 -6.06 16.67
N LYS A 231 -5.24 -7.29 17.10
CA LYS A 231 -4.68 -7.63 18.44
C LYS A 231 -3.21 -7.20 18.62
N LEU A 232 -2.50 -6.79 17.56
CA LEU A 232 -1.18 -6.18 17.70
C LEU A 232 -1.22 -4.82 18.39
N PHE A 233 -2.33 -4.11 18.27
CA PHE A 233 -2.53 -2.82 18.92
C PHE A 233 -2.92 -3.01 20.37
N SER A 234 -2.14 -2.47 21.29
CA SER A 234 -2.51 -2.41 22.70
C SER A 234 -3.76 -1.52 22.90
N ASP A 235 -4.46 -1.71 24.00
CA ASP A 235 -5.72 -0.97 24.24
C ASP A 235 -5.47 0.53 24.52
N ASP A 236 -4.26 0.89 24.90
CA ASP A 236 -3.81 2.26 25.12
C ASP A 236 -3.14 2.91 23.91
N ASP A 237 -2.97 2.19 22.78
CA ASP A 237 -2.45 2.78 21.53
C ASP A 237 -3.57 3.58 20.82
N PRO A 238 -3.47 4.93 20.75
CA PRO A 238 -4.52 5.76 20.14
C PRO A 238 -4.75 5.44 18.65
N ARG A 239 -3.77 4.82 17.98
CA ARG A 239 -3.89 4.41 16.57
C ARG A 239 -4.88 3.27 16.38
N LYS A 240 -5.17 2.45 17.43
CA LYS A 240 -6.17 1.38 17.34
C LYS A 240 -7.54 1.95 16.97
N GLU A 241 -8.01 2.90 17.78
CA GLU A 241 -9.27 3.59 17.52
C GLU A 241 -9.24 4.42 16.23
N ALA A 242 -8.12 5.09 15.92
CA ALA A 242 -7.97 5.85 14.70
C ALA A 242 -8.03 4.99 13.42
N THR A 243 -7.70 3.71 13.52
CA THR A 243 -7.52 2.81 12.36
C THR A 243 -8.72 1.90 12.13
N PHE A 244 -9.37 1.45 13.20
CA PHE A 244 -10.40 0.41 13.17
C PHE A 244 -11.74 0.85 13.71
N LEU A 245 -12.77 0.71 12.91
CA LEU A 245 -14.16 0.81 13.34
C LEU A 245 -14.56 -0.52 14.01
N ILE A 246 -14.76 -0.48 15.32
CA ILE A 246 -15.06 -1.64 16.17
C ILE A 246 -16.20 -1.27 17.11
N GLY A 247 -17.06 -2.23 17.42
CA GLY A 247 -18.14 -2.08 18.39
C GLY A 247 -19.52 -1.98 17.76
N GLN A 248 -20.51 -1.75 18.62
CA GLN A 248 -21.90 -1.59 18.23
C GLN A 248 -22.11 -0.30 17.43
N MET A 249 -22.75 -0.41 16.28
CA MET A 249 -23.12 0.73 15.44
C MET A 249 -24.49 1.27 15.83
N TYR A 250 -24.59 2.59 15.89
CA TYR A 250 -25.83 3.32 16.22
C TYR A 250 -26.22 4.24 15.06
N ASN A 251 -27.50 4.30 14.77
CA ASN A 251 -28.04 5.21 13.77
C ASN A 251 -27.84 6.67 14.22
N ALA A 252 -27.10 7.44 13.45
CA ALA A 252 -26.76 8.83 13.78
C ALA A 252 -27.98 9.76 13.92
N SER A 253 -29.10 9.42 13.27
CA SER A 253 -30.33 10.23 13.30
C SER A 253 -31.25 9.88 14.47
N THR A 254 -31.30 8.61 14.89
CA THR A 254 -32.25 8.15 15.93
C THR A 254 -31.57 7.81 17.25
N GLY A 255 -30.26 7.55 17.25
CA GLY A 255 -29.51 7.05 18.41
C GLY A 255 -29.78 5.57 18.75
N GLU A 256 -30.60 4.88 17.97
CA GLU A 256 -30.92 3.47 18.20
C GLU A 256 -29.82 2.55 17.63
N PRO A 257 -29.59 1.37 18.22
CA PRO A 257 -28.71 0.37 17.67
C PRO A 257 -29.15 -0.02 16.26
N ILE A 258 -28.19 -0.16 15.35
CA ILE A 258 -28.46 -0.62 13.98
C ILE A 258 -28.59 -2.15 14.00
N GLU A 259 -29.66 -2.66 13.37
CA GLU A 259 -29.83 -4.07 13.09
C GLU A 259 -29.53 -4.39 11.62
N THR A 260 -28.93 -5.56 11.38
CA THR A 260 -28.73 -6.11 10.03
C THR A 260 -30.05 -6.60 9.45
N ASP A 261 -30.09 -6.89 8.15
CA ASP A 261 -31.27 -7.43 7.49
C ASP A 261 -31.69 -8.83 7.99
N HIS A 262 -30.81 -9.48 8.75
CA HIS A 262 -31.06 -10.77 9.39
C HIS A 262 -31.47 -10.66 10.87
N GLY A 263 -31.70 -9.44 11.38
CA GLY A 263 -32.15 -9.19 12.76
C GLY A 263 -31.06 -9.30 13.82
N PHE A 264 -29.76 -9.20 13.42
CA PHE A 264 -28.65 -9.12 14.37
C PHE A 264 -28.24 -7.67 14.58
N LEU A 265 -27.75 -7.35 15.76
CA LEU A 265 -27.14 -6.06 16.02
C LEU A 265 -25.87 -5.91 15.17
N LEU A 266 -25.72 -4.77 14.52
CA LEU A 266 -24.51 -4.43 13.76
C LEU A 266 -23.39 -4.07 14.73
N ASN A 267 -22.64 -5.07 15.12
CA ASN A 267 -21.50 -4.95 16.03
C ASN A 267 -20.23 -5.46 15.35
N HIS A 268 -19.33 -4.56 15.00
CA HIS A 268 -18.05 -4.91 14.38
C HIS A 268 -17.11 -5.47 15.44
N THR A 269 -16.98 -6.78 15.49
CA THR A 269 -16.12 -7.50 16.44
C THR A 269 -14.66 -7.52 15.96
N ILE A 270 -13.72 -7.73 16.87
CA ILE A 270 -12.33 -8.04 16.48
C ILE A 270 -12.27 -9.43 15.86
N ASP A 271 -12.88 -10.42 16.55
CA ASP A 271 -12.91 -11.79 16.07
C ASP A 271 -13.92 -11.97 14.93
N VAL A 272 -13.58 -12.86 14.01
CA VAL A 272 -14.39 -13.21 12.85
C VAL A 272 -14.80 -14.67 12.98
N THR A 273 -16.08 -14.98 12.84
CA THR A 273 -16.61 -16.33 13.04
C THR A 273 -17.17 -16.90 11.74
N MET A 274 -16.80 -18.14 11.42
CA MET A 274 -17.42 -18.90 10.33
C MET A 274 -18.84 -19.28 10.70
N LEU A 275 -19.76 -19.18 9.74
CA LEU A 275 -21.14 -19.61 9.92
C LEU A 275 -21.22 -21.11 10.19
N ALA A 276 -22.12 -21.51 11.08
CA ALA A 276 -22.33 -22.91 11.46
C ALA A 276 -22.67 -23.76 10.23
N GLY A 277 -22.00 -24.90 10.08
CA GLY A 277 -22.23 -25.86 8.98
C GLY A 277 -21.48 -25.51 7.68
N THR A 278 -20.69 -24.44 7.65
CA THR A 278 -19.81 -24.12 6.53
C THR A 278 -18.40 -24.55 6.88
N GLU A 279 -17.82 -25.45 6.08
CA GLU A 279 -16.37 -25.59 6.04
C GLU A 279 -15.83 -24.50 5.12
N TYR A 280 -14.84 -23.78 5.60
CA TYR A 280 -14.18 -22.77 4.78
C TYR A 280 -13.26 -23.46 3.78
N ASP A 281 -13.73 -23.64 2.57
CA ASP A 281 -12.98 -24.23 1.44
C ASP A 281 -12.21 -23.18 0.61
N GLY A 282 -12.32 -21.90 1.00
CA GLY A 282 -11.71 -20.79 0.28
C GLY A 282 -12.54 -20.27 -0.89
N THR A 283 -13.70 -20.84 -1.16
CA THR A 283 -14.51 -20.52 -2.33
C THR A 283 -15.93 -20.04 -2.00
N THR A 284 -16.40 -20.27 -0.77
CA THR A 284 -17.80 -20.03 -0.41
C THR A 284 -18.03 -18.59 0.02
N TRP A 285 -18.77 -17.84 -0.79
CA TRP A 285 -19.29 -16.52 -0.44
C TRP A 285 -20.23 -16.62 0.77
N GLY A 286 -20.07 -15.71 1.75
CA GLY A 286 -20.95 -15.66 2.91
C GLY A 286 -20.67 -16.71 3.97
N ALA A 287 -19.52 -17.40 3.93
CA ALA A 287 -19.10 -18.35 4.95
C ALA A 287 -18.81 -17.70 6.32
N VAL A 288 -18.73 -16.37 6.38
CA VAL A 288 -18.43 -15.60 7.60
C VAL A 288 -19.62 -14.72 7.95
N ASN A 289 -19.87 -14.50 9.24
CA ASN A 289 -20.85 -13.53 9.67
C ASN A 289 -20.56 -12.15 9.08
N GLN A 290 -21.51 -11.56 8.38
CA GLN A 290 -21.31 -10.33 7.63
C GLN A 290 -21.04 -9.10 8.50
N HIS A 291 -21.45 -9.11 9.76
CA HIS A 291 -21.24 -8.04 10.72
C HIS A 291 -19.93 -8.17 11.51
N ASP A 292 -19.29 -9.35 11.51
CA ASP A 292 -18.01 -9.57 12.18
C ASP A 292 -16.86 -8.82 11.51
N GLY A 293 -15.82 -8.57 12.28
CA GLY A 293 -14.54 -8.03 11.84
C GLY A 293 -14.44 -6.52 11.85
N ALA A 294 -13.32 -6.01 12.34
CA ALA A 294 -13.00 -4.59 12.38
C ALA A 294 -12.91 -3.99 10.98
N ARG A 295 -13.50 -2.82 10.79
CA ARG A 295 -13.55 -2.10 9.51
C ARG A 295 -12.52 -0.99 9.48
N CYS A 296 -12.14 -0.53 8.29
CA CYS A 296 -11.23 0.59 8.16
C CYS A 296 -11.96 1.91 8.47
N GLN A 297 -11.37 2.72 9.36
CA GLN A 297 -11.76 4.11 9.57
C GLN A 297 -10.56 5.07 9.60
N LYS A 298 -9.40 4.60 9.17
CA LYS A 298 -8.17 5.40 9.16
C LYS A 298 -8.33 6.70 8.37
N TRP A 299 -9.04 6.64 7.25
CA TRP A 299 -9.51 7.80 6.51
C TRP A 299 -10.95 8.09 6.92
N PRO A 300 -11.24 9.22 7.57
CA PRO A 300 -12.59 9.59 7.94
C PRO A 300 -13.47 9.76 6.70
N TYR A 301 -14.73 9.45 6.86
CA TYR A 301 -15.71 9.52 5.80
C TYR A 301 -16.52 10.81 5.90
N SER A 302 -16.64 11.55 4.80
CA SER A 302 -17.48 12.76 4.73
C SER A 302 -18.96 12.38 4.88
N THR A 303 -19.76 13.28 5.48
CA THR A 303 -21.21 13.14 5.53
C THR A 303 -21.88 13.38 4.18
N THR A 304 -21.20 14.04 3.25
CA THR A 304 -21.67 14.26 1.87
C THR A 304 -21.33 13.11 0.93
N LEU A 305 -20.56 12.15 1.41
CA LEU A 305 -20.01 11.05 0.63
C LEU A 305 -21.10 10.11 0.09
N THR A 306 -21.02 9.80 -1.20
CA THR A 306 -21.96 8.88 -1.86
C THR A 306 -21.28 7.69 -2.53
N ASP A 307 -20.11 7.89 -3.15
CA ASP A 307 -19.46 6.85 -3.96
C ASP A 307 -17.94 6.85 -3.83
N ALA A 308 -17.25 7.99 -3.94
CA ALA A 308 -15.80 8.10 -3.94
C ALA A 308 -15.29 9.02 -2.83
N MET A 309 -14.22 8.61 -2.15
CA MET A 309 -13.59 9.38 -1.08
C MET A 309 -12.73 10.51 -1.66
N GLY A 310 -12.74 11.67 -0.98
CA GLY A 310 -11.91 12.82 -1.34
C GLY A 310 -10.59 12.91 -0.58
N ASN A 311 -10.38 12.05 0.42
CA ASN A 311 -9.10 11.98 1.13
C ASN A 311 -8.02 11.47 0.17
N ASP A 312 -6.87 12.09 0.16
CA ASP A 312 -5.74 11.63 -0.65
C ASP A 312 -5.07 10.39 -0.05
N PHE A 313 -4.50 9.57 -0.92
CA PHE A 313 -3.71 8.43 -0.50
C PHE A 313 -2.22 8.76 -0.56
N HIS A 314 -1.57 8.84 0.62
CA HIS A 314 -0.14 9.05 0.71
C HIS A 314 0.60 7.76 0.35
N VAL A 315 1.15 7.71 -0.87
CA VAL A 315 1.93 6.57 -1.38
C VAL A 315 3.25 6.43 -0.64
N PHE A 316 3.90 7.57 -0.37
CA PHE A 316 5.08 7.68 0.49
C PHE A 316 4.87 8.80 1.50
N ARG A 317 5.19 8.52 2.77
CA ARG A 317 5.15 9.51 3.84
C ARG A 317 6.35 9.37 4.80
N TYR A 318 6.62 10.42 5.54
CA TYR A 318 7.85 10.57 6.31
C TYR A 318 8.02 9.52 7.42
N ALA A 319 6.94 9.07 8.08
CA ALA A 319 7.02 8.02 9.07
C ALA A 319 7.60 6.71 8.49
N ASP A 320 7.22 6.33 7.24
CA ASP A 320 7.80 5.17 6.57
C ASP A 320 9.32 5.35 6.35
N VAL A 321 9.78 6.55 6.01
CA VAL A 321 11.21 6.85 5.83
C VAL A 321 11.99 6.67 7.13
N LEU A 322 11.45 7.15 8.27
CA LEU A 322 12.09 6.98 9.58
C LEU A 322 12.23 5.49 9.94
N LEU A 323 11.16 4.73 9.75
CA LEU A 323 11.14 3.29 10.04
C LEU A 323 12.00 2.48 9.06
N MET A 324 12.05 2.85 7.78
CA MET A 324 12.99 2.25 6.81
C MET A 324 14.44 2.51 7.18
N LYS A 325 14.79 3.73 7.61
CA LYS A 325 16.15 4.04 8.08
C LYS A 325 16.51 3.24 9.32
N ALA A 326 15.61 3.15 10.29
CA ALA A 326 15.84 2.35 11.50
C ALA A 326 16.13 0.87 11.17
N GLU A 327 15.34 0.28 10.27
CA GLU A 327 15.55 -1.08 9.78
C GLU A 327 16.90 -1.23 9.06
N ALA A 328 17.18 -0.32 8.12
CA ALA A 328 18.42 -0.34 7.34
C ALA A 328 19.68 -0.24 8.23
N LEU A 329 19.65 0.60 9.26
CA LEU A 329 20.73 0.71 10.24
C LEU A 329 20.96 -0.62 10.97
N LEU A 330 19.91 -1.26 11.49
CA LEU A 330 20.08 -2.54 12.19
C LEU A 330 20.60 -3.65 11.27
N ARG A 331 20.07 -3.73 10.03
CA ARG A 331 20.48 -4.76 9.07
C ARG A 331 21.90 -4.56 8.55
N SER A 332 22.38 -3.32 8.47
CA SER A 332 23.75 -3.00 8.04
C SER A 332 24.79 -3.07 9.18
N GLY A 333 24.35 -3.33 10.41
CA GLY A 333 25.22 -3.26 11.60
C GLY A 333 25.60 -1.84 12.00
N GLY A 334 24.78 -0.86 11.63
CA GLY A 334 24.92 0.54 12.01
C GLY A 334 24.45 0.84 13.43
N SER A 335 24.15 2.12 13.73
CA SER A 335 23.85 2.59 15.07
C SER A 335 22.48 2.11 15.57
N ALA A 336 22.45 1.18 16.51
CA ALA A 336 21.24 0.75 17.19
C ALA A 336 20.59 1.88 18.02
N SER A 337 21.38 2.79 18.57
CA SER A 337 20.87 3.96 19.30
C SER A 337 20.13 4.91 18.37
N GLU A 338 20.65 5.15 17.17
CA GLU A 338 19.96 5.96 16.16
C GLU A 338 18.68 5.28 15.69
N ALA A 339 18.73 3.99 15.38
CA ALA A 339 17.54 3.21 15.00
C ALA A 339 16.45 3.31 16.07
N THR A 340 16.82 3.17 17.36
CA THR A 340 15.89 3.32 18.49
C THR A 340 15.29 4.72 18.56
N SER A 341 16.09 5.75 18.37
CA SER A 341 15.62 7.14 18.36
C SER A 341 14.60 7.39 17.24
N LEU A 342 14.84 6.84 16.05
CA LEU A 342 13.93 7.00 14.91
C LEU A 342 12.56 6.33 15.14
N VAL A 343 12.56 5.12 15.69
CA VAL A 343 11.32 4.42 16.06
C VAL A 343 10.58 5.17 17.16
N ASN A 344 11.31 5.64 18.18
CA ASN A 344 10.71 6.37 19.29
C ASN A 344 10.09 7.70 18.87
N GLN A 345 10.60 8.39 17.86
CA GLN A 345 9.95 9.57 17.29
C GLN A 345 8.54 9.26 16.76
N VAL A 346 8.37 8.12 16.08
CA VAL A 346 7.05 7.69 15.58
C VAL A 346 6.14 7.33 16.75
N ARG A 347 6.65 6.64 17.77
CA ARG A 347 5.89 6.26 18.96
C ARG A 347 5.49 7.48 19.80
N GLU A 348 6.39 8.40 20.06
CA GLU A 348 6.08 9.63 20.80
C GLU A 348 4.97 10.45 20.11
N ARG A 349 4.99 10.53 18.78
CA ARG A 349 3.92 11.15 18.03
C ARG A 349 2.60 10.40 18.21
N ALA A 350 2.61 9.06 18.19
CA ALA A 350 1.41 8.24 18.31
C ALA A 350 0.79 8.32 19.71
N PHE A 351 1.59 8.25 20.76
CA PHE A 351 1.13 8.25 22.16
C PHE A 351 1.05 9.65 22.78
N GLY A 352 1.71 10.63 22.19
CA GLY A 352 1.79 12.00 22.73
C GLY A 352 2.81 12.18 23.86
N ASP A 353 3.54 11.13 24.24
CA ASP A 353 4.55 11.12 25.28
C ASP A 353 5.66 10.08 25.04
N SER A 354 6.67 10.05 25.92
CA SER A 354 7.81 9.13 25.84
C SER A 354 7.67 7.87 26.72
N ASN A 355 6.51 7.65 27.38
CA ASN A 355 6.34 6.54 28.32
C ASN A 355 6.36 5.18 27.61
N HIS A 356 6.05 5.16 26.32
CA HIS A 356 5.99 3.96 25.48
C HIS A 356 7.26 3.75 24.65
N ASN A 357 8.33 4.51 24.93
CA ASN A 357 9.58 4.40 24.19
C ASN A 357 10.30 3.10 24.45
N TYR A 358 10.89 2.54 23.41
CA TYR A 358 11.84 1.44 23.55
C TYR A 358 13.16 1.93 24.12
N ALA A 359 13.75 1.16 25.02
CA ALA A 359 15.14 1.37 25.47
C ALA A 359 16.15 1.02 24.36
N THR A 360 15.86 -0.03 23.61
CA THR A 360 16.60 -0.48 22.42
C THR A 360 15.64 -1.27 21.53
N VAL A 361 15.62 -0.99 20.23
CA VAL A 361 14.77 -1.70 19.28
C VAL A 361 15.47 -2.88 18.66
N THR A 362 14.69 -3.91 18.36
CA THR A 362 15.05 -5.06 17.53
C THR A 362 14.36 -4.95 16.15
N LEU A 363 14.71 -5.84 15.23
CA LEU A 363 13.99 -5.93 13.94
C LEU A 363 12.53 -6.30 14.13
N ASP A 364 12.20 -7.13 15.11
CA ASP A 364 10.80 -7.49 15.40
C ASP A 364 10.01 -6.29 15.94
N ASP A 365 10.62 -5.44 16.76
CA ASP A 365 10.00 -4.20 17.23
C ASP A 365 9.76 -3.22 16.09
N ILE A 366 10.69 -3.14 15.13
CA ILE A 366 10.52 -2.31 13.92
C ILE A 366 9.38 -2.85 13.06
N LEU A 367 9.29 -4.15 12.84
CA LEU A 367 8.18 -4.74 12.10
C LEU A 367 6.85 -4.46 12.79
N LEU A 368 6.79 -4.60 14.11
CA LEU A 368 5.60 -4.26 14.89
C LEU A 368 5.23 -2.78 14.69
N GLU A 369 6.17 -1.86 14.88
CA GLU A 369 5.89 -0.44 14.73
C GLU A 369 5.44 -0.08 13.31
N ARG A 370 6.04 -0.69 12.27
CA ARG A 370 5.59 -0.53 10.88
C ARG A 370 4.15 -0.99 10.69
N ARG A 371 3.76 -2.10 11.30
CA ARG A 371 2.38 -2.62 11.25
C ARG A 371 1.38 -1.71 11.95
N LEU A 372 1.75 -1.15 13.12
CA LEU A 372 0.92 -0.21 13.87
C LEU A 372 0.75 1.11 13.13
N GLU A 373 1.83 1.64 12.61
CA GLU A 373 1.89 2.94 11.97
C GLU A 373 1.29 2.92 10.54
N LEU A 374 1.65 1.91 9.72
CA LEU A 374 1.36 1.86 8.30
C LEU A 374 0.18 0.93 7.95
N SER A 375 -0.68 0.62 8.93
CA SER A 375 -1.89 -0.20 8.75
C SER A 375 -2.76 0.39 7.63
N TRP A 376 -3.29 -0.46 6.75
CA TRP A 376 -4.09 -0.12 5.57
C TRP A 376 -3.36 0.64 4.44
N GLU A 377 -2.10 1.02 4.59
CA GLU A 377 -1.32 1.78 3.60
C GLU A 377 -0.54 0.92 2.60
N MET A 378 -0.92 -0.35 2.44
CA MET A 378 -0.37 -1.30 1.46
C MET A 378 1.11 -1.71 1.67
N HIS A 379 1.64 -1.56 2.88
CA HIS A 379 3.03 -1.92 3.21
C HIS A 379 3.20 -3.37 3.67
N ASN A 380 2.21 -3.94 4.35
CA ASN A 380 2.34 -5.19 5.11
C ASN A 380 2.87 -6.37 4.30
N ARG A 381 2.37 -6.57 3.06
CA ARG A 381 2.84 -7.69 2.23
C ARG A 381 4.34 -7.61 1.96
N GLN A 382 4.83 -6.45 1.56
CA GLN A 382 6.25 -6.24 1.27
C GLN A 382 7.10 -6.39 2.53
N ASP A 383 6.63 -5.82 3.65
CA ASP A 383 7.29 -5.93 4.95
C ASP A 383 7.35 -7.39 5.42
N ASP A 384 6.23 -8.11 5.39
CA ASP A 384 6.18 -9.51 5.80
C ASP A 384 7.09 -10.43 4.96
N ILE A 385 7.21 -10.17 3.66
CA ILE A 385 8.15 -10.87 2.78
C ILE A 385 9.59 -10.55 3.19
N ARG A 386 9.92 -9.28 3.41
CA ARG A 386 11.27 -8.82 3.77
C ARG A 386 11.73 -9.30 5.14
N PHE A 387 10.81 -9.37 6.11
CA PHE A 387 11.08 -9.91 7.43
C PHE A 387 10.99 -11.44 7.51
N GLY A 388 10.64 -12.11 6.41
CA GLY A 388 10.57 -13.57 6.33
C GLY A 388 9.45 -14.19 7.16
N VAL A 389 8.34 -13.45 7.35
CA VAL A 389 7.18 -13.89 8.14
C VAL A 389 5.91 -14.10 7.29
N TYR A 390 5.94 -13.77 6.01
CA TYR A 390 4.78 -13.84 5.11
C TYR A 390 4.15 -15.23 5.01
N ASP A 391 4.97 -16.27 4.89
CA ASP A 391 4.56 -17.68 4.81
C ASP A 391 4.49 -18.36 6.19
N LYS A 392 4.82 -17.65 7.24
CA LYS A 392 4.66 -18.10 8.63
C LYS A 392 3.36 -17.60 9.26
N GLY A 393 2.78 -16.55 8.68
CA GLY A 393 1.53 -15.98 9.13
C GLY A 393 0.36 -16.94 8.90
N MET A 394 -0.58 -16.89 9.83
CA MET A 394 -1.87 -17.54 9.70
C MET A 394 -2.94 -16.46 9.76
N TRP A 395 -3.91 -16.57 8.88
CA TRP A 395 -5.12 -15.78 9.03
C TRP A 395 -6.23 -16.70 9.51
N ALA A 396 -7.10 -16.16 10.33
CA ALA A 396 -8.06 -16.94 11.07
C ALA A 396 -9.42 -16.25 11.16
N ALA A 397 -10.47 -17.04 11.00
CA ALA A 397 -11.69 -16.84 11.76
C ALA A 397 -11.54 -17.59 13.09
N SER A 398 -12.30 -17.25 14.12
CA SER A 398 -12.18 -17.84 15.47
C SER A 398 -12.29 -19.37 15.49
N ASN A 399 -12.92 -19.95 14.49
CA ASN A 399 -13.11 -21.41 14.32
C ASN A 399 -12.47 -21.99 13.06
N CYS A 400 -11.63 -21.23 12.37
CA CYS A 400 -10.97 -21.66 11.15
C CYS A 400 -9.60 -20.94 11.01
N VAL A 401 -8.55 -21.72 10.82
CA VAL A 401 -7.18 -21.19 10.65
C VAL A 401 -6.61 -21.70 9.34
N ARG A 402 -6.00 -20.80 8.56
CA ARG A 402 -5.36 -21.14 7.30
C ARG A 402 -3.95 -20.57 7.18
N LYS A 403 -3.01 -21.40 6.76
CA LYS A 403 -1.62 -20.99 6.51
C LYS A 403 -1.48 -20.41 5.11
N THR A 404 -0.64 -19.38 4.96
CA THR A 404 -0.25 -18.80 3.68
C THR A 404 0.85 -19.64 3.02
N ASP A 405 0.66 -20.04 1.77
CA ASP A 405 1.67 -20.76 1.01
C ASP A 405 2.79 -19.83 0.50
N ALA A 406 4.02 -20.34 0.51
CA ALA A 406 5.19 -19.53 0.17
C ALA A 406 5.19 -19.00 -1.27
N TYR A 407 4.59 -19.70 -2.23
CA TYR A 407 4.54 -19.25 -3.62
C TYR A 407 3.66 -18.02 -3.83
N LEU A 408 2.73 -17.73 -2.91
CA LEU A 408 1.85 -16.55 -2.93
C LEU A 408 2.61 -15.23 -2.71
N LYS A 409 3.91 -15.27 -2.43
CA LYS A 409 4.79 -14.09 -2.42
C LYS A 409 4.82 -13.37 -3.78
N LEU A 410 4.55 -14.09 -4.86
CA LEU A 410 4.38 -13.51 -6.18
C LEU A 410 2.95 -13.74 -6.67
N PHE A 411 2.41 -12.78 -7.39
CA PHE A 411 1.11 -12.93 -8.02
C PHE A 411 1.18 -13.75 -9.31
N PRO A 412 0.09 -14.45 -9.68
CA PRO A 412 0.00 -15.09 -10.98
C PRO A 412 -0.10 -14.04 -12.10
N ILE A 413 0.47 -14.34 -13.25
CA ILE A 413 0.16 -13.65 -14.48
C ILE A 413 -1.16 -14.24 -15.01
N SER A 414 -2.11 -13.39 -15.40
CA SER A 414 -3.43 -13.85 -15.85
C SER A 414 -3.37 -14.53 -17.22
N GLN A 415 -4.30 -15.46 -17.48
CA GLN A 415 -4.42 -16.11 -18.78
C GLN A 415 -4.68 -15.09 -19.91
N ASP A 416 -5.42 -14.03 -19.62
CA ASP A 416 -5.73 -12.98 -20.62
C ASP A 416 -4.48 -12.14 -20.96
N ALA A 417 -3.61 -11.88 -19.97
CA ALA A 417 -2.33 -11.24 -20.25
C ALA A 417 -1.46 -12.11 -21.16
N TYR A 418 -1.42 -13.43 -20.89
CA TYR A 418 -0.71 -14.38 -21.75
C TYR A 418 -1.29 -14.47 -23.14
N GLN A 419 -2.62 -14.47 -23.30
CA GLN A 419 -3.27 -14.46 -24.61
C GLN A 419 -2.95 -13.19 -25.42
N SER A 420 -2.71 -12.08 -24.72
CA SER A 420 -2.29 -10.81 -25.34
C SER A 420 -0.80 -10.77 -25.64
N ASN A 421 0.00 -11.55 -24.91
CA ASN A 421 1.46 -11.64 -25.06
C ASN A 421 1.94 -13.05 -24.66
N ASP A 422 2.14 -13.91 -25.62
CA ASP A 422 2.59 -15.30 -25.46
C ASP A 422 4.06 -15.47 -25.02
N LYS A 423 4.82 -14.38 -24.96
CA LYS A 423 6.19 -14.36 -24.42
C LYS A 423 6.24 -14.23 -22.89
N LEU A 424 5.09 -14.09 -22.22
CA LEU A 424 5.01 -14.05 -20.75
C LEU A 424 5.25 -15.43 -20.15
N THR A 425 5.89 -15.48 -18.99
CA THR A 425 6.20 -16.71 -18.25
C THR A 425 5.51 -16.69 -16.89
N GLN A 426 4.72 -17.73 -16.60
CA GLN A 426 4.01 -17.86 -15.32
C GLN A 426 4.96 -18.02 -14.14
N ASN A 427 4.58 -17.44 -13.01
CA ASN A 427 5.30 -17.60 -11.76
C ASN A 427 5.19 -19.03 -11.20
N PRO A 428 6.24 -19.54 -10.53
CA PRO A 428 6.24 -20.88 -9.93
C PRO A 428 5.10 -21.05 -8.93
N GLY A 429 4.53 -22.25 -8.88
CA GLY A 429 3.41 -22.60 -7.97
C GLY A 429 2.02 -22.37 -8.56
N TYR A 430 1.91 -21.65 -9.65
CA TYR A 430 0.65 -21.43 -10.37
C TYR A 430 0.50 -22.36 -11.57
N PRO A 431 -0.75 -22.65 -12.00
CA PRO A 431 -0.99 -23.44 -13.20
C PRO A 431 -0.32 -22.84 -14.45
N ALA A 432 0.20 -23.68 -15.32
CA ALA A 432 0.70 -23.24 -16.61
C ALA A 432 -0.43 -22.63 -17.46
N PHE A 433 -0.06 -21.75 -18.38
CA PHE A 433 -0.99 -21.19 -19.36
C PHE A 433 -1.57 -22.29 -20.26
N LYS A 434 -2.83 -22.10 -20.67
CA LYS A 434 -3.56 -23.04 -21.55
C LYS A 434 -3.64 -22.51 -22.97
#